data_7b334bc1b6a4ec95fde635079008ad7c
#
_entry.id   7b334bc1b6a4ec95fde635079008ad7c
#
_cell.length_a   1.000
_cell.length_b   1.000
_cell.length_c   1.000
_cell.angle_alpha   90.00
_cell.angle_beta   90.00
_cell.angle_gamma   90.00
#
_symmetry.space_group_name_H-M   'P 1'
#
loop_
_entity.id
_entity.type
_entity.pdbx_description
1 polymer ?
#
loop_
_entity_poly.entity_id
_entity_poly.type
_entity_poly.pdbx_seq_one_letter_code
_entity_poly.pdbx_strand_id
1 'polypeptide(L)'
;MKVAAVLLLCMTLFHQGHSNSCQGRCGLGVDSSYSCQCNTACERYNDCCSDYYTLCQADVAAITDAEIKSLSETLYVLDRNKASASQLTLDTQALVADSQTGSQSDLSSRPLYKYVDESTLFSRPTYAALLNVLDNYKRITGQAESFTSQQLTEQETFLKETMLNTELGRELFAFLYTKGVYKSEAEFIEDLKNMWFGLYSRLNGAMDSSGFEHIFAGEIKGGKVSGFHNWIQFYLLEKRGALNYYSHSFDGPWSDYPDVLGLQFHWDGYYKQVGSAVIGSSPEFDFALYSLCYIARPGKYCYLSLGGKQLIIQTYTWENSFYGDGKKYIGSAYPVSM
;
A
#
# COMPACT_ATOMS: atom_id res chain seq x y z
N MET A 1 -10.16 -17.53 87.95
CA MET A 1 -10.95 -17.54 86.68
C MET A 1 -10.28 -16.61 85.68
N LYS A 2 -9.60 -17.18 84.66
CA LYS A 2 -8.96 -16.41 83.57
C LYS A 2 -9.80 -16.66 82.35
N VAL A 3 -10.37 -15.59 81.82
CA VAL A 3 -11.14 -15.57 80.55
C VAL A 3 -10.12 -15.29 79.43
N ALA A 4 -9.93 -16.25 78.54
CA ALA A 4 -9.12 -16.11 77.35
C ALA A 4 -10.00 -15.55 76.23
N ALA A 5 -9.68 -14.33 75.77
CA ALA A 5 -10.29 -13.76 74.59
C ALA A 5 -9.59 -14.32 73.32
N VAL A 6 -10.34 -15.01 72.47
CA VAL A 6 -9.92 -15.46 71.19
C VAL A 6 -10.21 -14.33 70.18
N LEU A 7 -9.16 -13.67 69.68
CA LEU A 7 -9.26 -12.79 68.56
C LEU A 7 -9.33 -13.60 67.27
N LEU A 8 -10.51 -13.62 66.62
CA LEU A 8 -10.67 -14.13 65.26
C LEU A 8 -10.15 -13.06 64.28
N LEU A 9 -8.98 -13.26 63.68
CA LEU A 9 -8.44 -12.44 62.61
C LEU A 9 -9.15 -12.84 61.29
N CYS A 10 -10.13 -12.02 60.90
CA CYS A 10 -10.80 -12.17 59.62
C CYS A 10 -9.86 -11.62 58.54
N MET A 11 -9.06 -12.45 57.88
CA MET A 11 -8.33 -12.07 56.66
C MET A 11 -9.33 -11.99 55.53
N THR A 12 -9.79 -10.80 55.22
CA THR A 12 -10.46 -10.50 53.94
C THR A 12 -9.39 -10.53 52.85
N LEU A 13 -9.37 -11.58 52.08
CA LEU A 13 -8.65 -11.66 50.81
C LEU A 13 -9.33 -10.63 49.88
N PHE A 14 -8.76 -9.44 49.78
CA PHE A 14 -9.05 -8.57 48.64
C PHE A 14 -8.54 -9.19 47.38
N HIS A 15 -9.39 -9.89 46.64
CA HIS A 15 -9.17 -10.14 45.24
C HIS A 15 -9.17 -8.74 44.60
N GLN A 16 -7.99 -8.22 44.30
CA GLN A 16 -7.87 -7.12 43.37
C GLN A 16 -8.29 -7.66 41.99
N GLY A 17 -9.56 -7.51 41.68
CA GLY A 17 -10.02 -7.70 40.30
C GLY A 17 -9.26 -6.72 39.43
N HIS A 18 -8.37 -7.22 38.59
CA HIS A 18 -7.70 -6.39 37.61
C HIS A 18 -8.77 -5.73 36.74
N SER A 19 -8.70 -4.42 36.62
CA SER A 19 -9.62 -3.64 35.80
C SER A 19 -9.47 -4.05 34.32
N ASN A 20 -10.56 -4.41 33.64
CA ASN A 20 -10.62 -4.66 32.21
C ASN A 20 -10.58 -3.34 31.40
N SER A 21 -9.65 -2.45 31.74
CA SER A 21 -9.47 -1.14 31.16
C SER A 21 -8.05 -0.98 30.65
N CYS A 22 -7.88 -0.21 29.59
CA CYS A 22 -6.58 0.16 29.04
C CYS A 22 -5.90 1.33 29.73
N GLN A 23 -6.47 1.85 30.81
CA GLN A 23 -5.87 2.96 31.55
C GLN A 23 -4.45 2.61 32.04
N GLY A 24 -3.43 3.30 31.53
CA GLY A 24 -2.01 3.07 31.83
C GLY A 24 -1.43 1.79 31.24
N ARG A 25 -2.15 1.12 30.32
CA ARG A 25 -1.75 -0.15 29.71
C ARG A 25 -1.53 -0.08 28.19
N CYS A 26 -1.75 1.08 27.57
CA CYS A 26 -1.62 1.25 26.13
C CYS A 26 -0.20 0.91 25.63
N GLY A 27 -0.10 0.05 24.61
CA GLY A 27 1.16 -0.35 24.01
C GLY A 27 2.02 -1.31 24.86
N LEU A 28 1.56 -1.73 26.03
CA LEU A 28 2.23 -2.77 26.83
C LEU A 28 2.05 -4.12 26.13
N GLY A 29 3.01 -5.03 26.31
CA GLY A 29 2.93 -6.40 25.80
C GLY A 29 1.70 -7.16 26.31
N VAL A 30 1.47 -8.37 25.78
CA VAL A 30 0.39 -9.24 26.23
C VAL A 30 0.59 -9.57 27.72
N ASP A 31 -0.45 -9.34 28.52
CA ASP A 31 -0.48 -9.68 29.95
C ASP A 31 -1.67 -10.60 30.23
N SER A 32 -1.36 -11.88 30.45
CA SER A 32 -2.35 -12.93 30.69
C SER A 32 -3.09 -12.82 32.04
N SER A 33 -2.71 -11.88 32.90
CA SER A 33 -3.43 -11.59 34.14
C SER A 33 -4.75 -10.81 33.90
N TYR A 34 -4.91 -10.27 32.68
CA TYR A 34 -6.12 -9.56 32.27
C TYR A 34 -6.91 -10.35 31.24
N SER A 35 -8.23 -10.24 31.27
CA SER A 35 -9.13 -10.90 30.32
C SER A 35 -9.16 -10.21 28.95
N CYS A 36 -8.60 -8.99 28.82
CA CYS A 36 -8.50 -8.21 27.58
C CYS A 36 -7.16 -7.50 27.51
N GLN A 37 -6.71 -7.20 26.30
CA GLN A 37 -5.40 -6.64 26.02
C GLN A 37 -5.47 -5.19 25.53
N CYS A 38 -4.33 -4.45 25.64
CA CYS A 38 -4.23 -3.03 25.29
C CYS A 38 -3.03 -2.72 24.37
N ASN A 39 -2.47 -3.74 23.74
CA ASN A 39 -1.45 -3.62 22.71
C ASN A 39 -2.10 -3.58 21.31
N THR A 40 -1.35 -3.15 20.31
CA THR A 40 -1.83 -3.07 18.91
C THR A 40 -2.22 -4.41 18.30
N ALA A 41 -1.75 -5.54 18.88
CA ALA A 41 -2.10 -6.87 18.42
C ALA A 41 -3.47 -7.34 18.91
N CYS A 42 -4.09 -6.67 19.89
CA CYS A 42 -5.37 -7.11 20.46
C CYS A 42 -6.51 -7.10 19.43
N GLU A 43 -6.47 -6.21 18.45
CA GLU A 43 -7.45 -6.20 17.34
C GLU A 43 -7.39 -7.49 16.52
N ARG A 44 -6.20 -7.99 16.29
CA ARG A 44 -5.96 -9.25 15.58
C ARG A 44 -6.52 -10.45 16.30
N TYR A 45 -6.36 -10.48 17.63
CA TYR A 45 -6.81 -11.59 18.46
C TYR A 45 -8.24 -11.42 18.96
N ASN A 46 -8.86 -10.26 18.63
CA ASN A 46 -10.21 -9.88 19.05
C ASN A 46 -10.36 -9.94 20.59
N ASP A 47 -9.30 -9.53 21.29
CA ASP A 47 -9.20 -9.53 22.75
C ASP A 47 -8.92 -8.15 23.34
N CYS A 48 -9.13 -7.04 22.56
CA CYS A 48 -9.01 -5.68 23.07
C CYS A 48 -9.99 -5.41 24.22
N CYS A 49 -9.54 -4.65 25.23
CA CYS A 49 -10.44 -4.10 26.21
C CYS A 49 -11.44 -3.14 25.54
N SER A 50 -12.63 -3.02 26.12
CA SER A 50 -13.72 -2.22 25.56
C SER A 50 -13.38 -0.75 25.37
N ASP A 51 -12.44 -0.22 26.14
CA ASP A 51 -11.96 1.16 26.12
C ASP A 51 -10.64 1.36 25.36
N TYR A 52 -10.14 0.30 24.68
CA TYR A 52 -8.88 0.33 23.93
C TYR A 52 -8.86 1.48 22.92
N TYR A 53 -9.90 1.59 22.10
CA TYR A 53 -10.00 2.64 21.09
C TYR A 53 -10.07 4.04 21.69
N THR A 54 -10.73 4.17 22.84
CA THR A 54 -10.91 5.47 23.52
C THR A 54 -9.65 5.92 24.24
N LEU A 55 -8.91 5.01 24.86
CA LEU A 55 -7.76 5.34 25.70
C LEU A 55 -6.41 5.20 24.97
N CYS A 56 -6.27 4.21 24.10
CA CYS A 56 -4.98 3.90 23.49
C CYS A 56 -4.84 4.45 22.07
N GLN A 57 -5.95 4.75 21.42
CA GLN A 57 -5.98 5.39 20.09
C GLN A 57 -6.56 6.81 20.12
N ALA A 58 -6.78 7.37 21.30
CA ALA A 58 -7.38 8.71 21.46
C ALA A 58 -6.54 9.84 20.83
N ASP A 59 -5.23 9.61 20.63
CA ASP A 59 -4.34 10.60 20.03
C ASP A 59 -4.31 10.52 18.49
N VAL A 60 -4.83 9.44 17.88
CA VAL A 60 -4.95 9.30 16.43
C VAL A 60 -6.32 9.79 15.99
N ALA A 61 -6.38 11.03 15.52
CA ALA A 61 -7.62 11.58 14.99
C ALA A 61 -8.07 10.78 13.75
N ALA A 62 -9.30 10.27 13.76
CA ALA A 62 -9.83 9.53 12.63
C ALA A 62 -9.70 10.34 11.33
N ILE A 63 -9.10 9.73 10.31
CA ILE A 63 -9.00 10.36 8.99
C ILE A 63 -10.33 10.19 8.26
N THR A 64 -11.01 11.29 7.98
CA THR A 64 -12.31 11.31 7.31
C THR A 64 -12.17 11.22 5.79
N ASP A 65 -13.25 10.79 5.09
CA ASP A 65 -13.25 10.77 3.62
C ASP A 65 -13.10 12.17 3.00
N ALA A 66 -13.60 13.20 3.68
CA ALA A 66 -13.42 14.59 3.25
C ALA A 66 -11.94 15.01 3.30
N GLU A 67 -11.21 14.62 4.33
CA GLU A 67 -9.78 14.90 4.47
C GLU A 67 -8.95 14.11 3.47
N ILE A 68 -9.30 12.83 3.21
CA ILE A 68 -8.65 12.02 2.18
C ILE A 68 -8.81 12.70 0.81
N LYS A 69 -10.03 13.12 0.45
CA LYS A 69 -10.29 13.84 -0.80
C LYS A 69 -9.53 15.16 -0.89
N SER A 70 -9.52 15.94 0.18
CA SER A 70 -8.78 17.21 0.22
C SER A 70 -7.28 17.00 0.06
N LEU A 71 -6.70 16.03 0.78
CA LEU A 71 -5.28 15.71 0.65
C LEU A 71 -4.95 15.18 -0.75
N SER A 72 -5.78 14.29 -1.30
CA SER A 72 -5.54 13.76 -2.65
C SER A 72 -5.54 14.84 -3.74
N GLU A 73 -6.38 15.87 -3.63
CA GLU A 73 -6.31 17.05 -4.49
C GLU A 73 -5.00 17.82 -4.31
N THR A 74 -4.54 17.98 -3.08
CA THR A 74 -3.24 18.62 -2.81
C THR A 74 -2.10 17.80 -3.42
N LEU A 75 -2.06 16.49 -3.22
CA LEU A 75 -1.05 15.60 -3.81
C LEU A 75 -1.09 15.66 -5.35
N TYR A 76 -2.28 15.70 -5.94
CA TYR A 76 -2.45 15.83 -7.40
C TYR A 76 -1.83 17.10 -7.96
N VAL A 77 -1.97 18.23 -7.26
CA VAL A 77 -1.35 19.51 -7.63
C VAL A 77 0.16 19.49 -7.41
N LEU A 78 0.63 18.82 -6.37
CA LEU A 78 2.05 18.70 -6.00
C LEU A 78 2.82 17.68 -6.85
N ASP A 79 2.16 16.90 -7.68
CA ASP A 79 2.82 15.96 -8.60
C ASP A 79 3.55 16.71 -9.73
N ARG A 80 4.70 17.32 -9.38
CA ARG A 80 5.53 18.11 -10.30
C ARG A 80 6.31 17.23 -11.29
N ASN A 81 6.49 15.95 -10.94
CA ASN A 81 7.26 15.00 -11.73
C ASN A 81 6.40 14.14 -12.66
N LYS A 82 5.09 14.33 -12.68
CA LYS A 82 4.21 13.64 -13.63
C LYS A 82 4.61 13.89 -15.07
N ALA A 83 4.30 12.96 -15.95
CA ALA A 83 4.50 13.14 -17.38
C ALA A 83 3.55 14.25 -17.92
N SER A 84 4.02 14.97 -18.92
CA SER A 84 3.19 15.87 -19.74
C SER A 84 2.76 15.17 -21.03
N ALA A 85 1.78 15.72 -21.74
CA ALA A 85 1.35 15.21 -23.04
C ALA A 85 2.47 15.24 -24.11
N SER A 86 3.50 16.07 -23.94
CA SER A 86 4.68 16.08 -24.80
C SER A 86 5.71 15.00 -24.43
N GLN A 87 5.63 14.43 -23.22
CA GLN A 87 6.57 13.42 -22.72
C GLN A 87 6.01 12.00 -22.75
N LEU A 88 4.70 11.85 -22.83
CA LEU A 88 4.02 10.57 -22.86
C LEU A 88 2.86 10.61 -23.87
N THR A 89 2.82 9.63 -24.77
CA THR A 89 1.71 9.46 -25.71
C THR A 89 1.29 7.99 -25.75
N LEU A 90 0.01 7.73 -25.55
CA LEU A 90 -0.59 6.41 -25.61
C LEU A 90 -1.29 6.16 -26.95
N ASP A 91 -1.39 4.88 -27.30
CA ASP A 91 -2.26 4.35 -28.35
C ASP A 91 -3.18 3.30 -27.72
N THR A 92 -4.29 3.72 -27.13
CA THR A 92 -5.18 2.87 -26.35
C THR A 92 -5.93 1.85 -27.19
N GLN A 93 -6.05 2.06 -28.50
CA GLN A 93 -6.65 1.14 -29.49
C GLN A 93 -8.06 0.64 -29.06
N ALA A 94 -8.19 -0.66 -28.76
CA ALA A 94 -9.51 -1.26 -28.52
C ALA A 94 -10.01 -1.07 -27.09
N LEU A 95 -11.17 -0.41 -26.95
CA LEU A 95 -11.98 -0.42 -25.74
C LEU A 95 -12.93 -1.64 -25.78
N VAL A 96 -12.92 -2.46 -24.75
CA VAL A 96 -13.75 -3.65 -24.63
C VAL A 96 -14.69 -3.56 -23.42
N ALA A 97 -15.83 -4.20 -23.48
CA ALA A 97 -16.67 -4.34 -22.30
C ALA A 97 -16.05 -5.29 -21.28
N ASP A 98 -16.36 -5.11 -19.99
CA ASP A 98 -15.86 -5.99 -18.92
C ASP A 98 -16.15 -7.47 -19.16
N SER A 99 -17.32 -7.78 -19.75
CA SER A 99 -17.70 -9.15 -20.11
C SER A 99 -16.80 -9.79 -21.17
N GLN A 100 -16.05 -9.00 -21.91
CA GLN A 100 -15.16 -9.45 -22.99
C GLN A 100 -13.71 -9.63 -22.53
N THR A 101 -13.33 -9.09 -21.38
CA THR A 101 -11.93 -9.16 -20.88
C THR A 101 -11.41 -10.59 -20.70
N GLY A 102 -12.31 -11.54 -20.44
CA GLY A 102 -11.96 -12.97 -20.30
C GLY A 102 -11.71 -13.72 -21.60
N SER A 103 -11.98 -13.12 -22.78
CA SER A 103 -11.81 -13.78 -24.08
C SER A 103 -10.35 -14.01 -24.45
N GLN A 104 -9.40 -13.28 -23.83
CA GLN A 104 -7.98 -13.29 -24.16
C GLN A 104 -7.70 -12.97 -25.64
N SER A 105 -8.57 -12.17 -26.25
CA SER A 105 -8.39 -11.77 -27.64
C SER A 105 -7.45 -10.56 -27.68
N ASP A 106 -6.38 -10.71 -28.45
CA ASP A 106 -5.49 -9.58 -28.76
C ASP A 106 -6.16 -8.70 -29.82
N LEU A 107 -6.60 -7.53 -29.37
CA LEU A 107 -7.28 -6.54 -30.21
C LEU A 107 -6.39 -5.33 -30.51
N SER A 108 -5.12 -5.39 -30.13
CA SER A 108 -4.18 -4.29 -30.30
C SER A 108 -3.00 -4.76 -31.17
N SER A 109 -2.86 -4.13 -32.32
CA SER A 109 -1.79 -4.44 -33.28
C SER A 109 -0.49 -3.66 -33.01
N ARG A 110 -0.50 -2.75 -32.06
CA ARG A 110 0.62 -1.86 -31.72
C ARG A 110 0.78 -1.80 -30.19
N PRO A 111 1.99 -1.42 -29.71
CA PRO A 111 2.20 -1.13 -28.29
C PRO A 111 1.24 -0.05 -27.75
N LEU A 112 0.91 -0.13 -26.46
CA LEU A 112 0.15 0.92 -25.76
C LEU A 112 0.93 2.22 -25.72
N TYR A 113 2.24 2.16 -25.41
CA TYR A 113 3.09 3.35 -25.32
C TYR A 113 3.69 3.71 -26.67
N LYS A 114 3.06 4.67 -27.35
CA LYS A 114 3.54 5.19 -28.63
C LYS A 114 4.83 6.00 -28.49
N TYR A 115 4.94 6.76 -27.38
CA TYR A 115 6.11 7.58 -27.09
C TYR A 115 6.26 7.79 -25.59
N VAL A 116 7.50 7.72 -25.10
CA VAL A 116 7.92 8.09 -23.74
C VAL A 116 9.25 8.81 -23.82
N ASP A 117 9.31 10.02 -23.28
CA ASP A 117 10.56 10.79 -23.16
C ASP A 117 11.37 10.27 -21.95
N GLU A 118 12.05 9.13 -22.17
CA GLU A 118 12.88 8.53 -21.14
C GLU A 118 14.00 9.47 -20.67
N SER A 119 14.57 10.22 -21.61
CA SER A 119 15.71 11.09 -21.29
C SER A 119 15.36 12.15 -20.25
N THR A 120 14.15 12.67 -20.30
CA THR A 120 13.66 13.65 -19.34
C THR A 120 13.03 13.01 -18.12
N LEU A 121 12.15 12.01 -18.30
CA LEU A 121 11.44 11.40 -17.18
C LEU A 121 12.37 10.58 -16.29
N PHE A 122 13.19 9.71 -16.88
CA PHE A 122 14.01 8.75 -16.11
C PHE A 122 15.28 9.36 -15.53
N SER A 123 15.62 10.59 -15.91
CA SER A 123 16.67 11.37 -15.25
C SER A 123 16.23 12.00 -13.92
N ARG A 124 14.92 12.05 -13.66
CA ARG A 124 14.40 12.56 -12.38
C ARG A 124 14.72 11.58 -11.25
N PRO A 125 15.14 12.05 -10.06
CA PRO A 125 15.59 11.19 -8.97
C PRO A 125 14.58 10.11 -8.56
N THR A 126 13.28 10.43 -8.51
CA THR A 126 12.22 9.48 -8.11
C THR A 126 12.01 8.36 -9.14
N TYR A 127 12.09 8.70 -10.44
CA TYR A 127 12.06 7.70 -11.51
C TYR A 127 13.31 6.82 -11.51
N ALA A 128 14.51 7.42 -11.41
CA ALA A 128 15.75 6.68 -11.35
C ALA A 128 15.76 5.71 -10.15
N ALA A 129 15.28 6.15 -8.99
CA ALA A 129 15.16 5.31 -7.80
C ALA A 129 14.16 4.15 -8.01
N LEU A 130 13.00 4.40 -8.65
CA LEU A 130 12.04 3.35 -9.00
C LEU A 130 12.66 2.30 -9.94
N LEU A 131 13.34 2.74 -11.00
CA LEU A 131 13.97 1.85 -11.98
C LEU A 131 14.96 0.88 -11.33
N ASN A 132 15.73 1.35 -10.34
CA ASN A 132 16.70 0.53 -9.62
C ASN A 132 16.03 -0.52 -8.71
N VAL A 133 14.81 -0.28 -8.24
CA VAL A 133 14.12 -1.24 -7.35
C VAL A 133 13.30 -2.26 -8.15
N LEU A 134 12.81 -1.90 -9.34
CA LEU A 134 11.88 -2.74 -10.11
C LEU A 134 12.49 -4.07 -10.58
N ASP A 135 13.80 -4.16 -10.79
CA ASP A 135 14.48 -5.37 -11.26
C ASP A 135 14.99 -6.29 -10.13
N ASN A 136 14.73 -5.94 -8.88
CA ASN A 136 15.19 -6.68 -7.71
C ASN A 136 14.39 -7.96 -7.41
N TYR A 137 13.26 -8.20 -8.08
CA TYR A 137 12.27 -9.21 -7.69
C TYR A 137 12.22 -10.42 -8.64
N LYS A 138 11.91 -11.58 -8.05
CA LYS A 138 11.62 -12.82 -8.77
C LYS A 138 10.12 -12.92 -9.00
N ARG A 139 9.66 -12.66 -10.21
CA ARG A 139 8.24 -12.53 -10.57
C ARG A 139 7.34 -13.74 -10.25
N ILE A 140 7.91 -14.95 -10.05
CA ILE A 140 7.12 -16.18 -9.85
C ILE A 140 6.98 -16.47 -8.36
N THR A 141 5.75 -16.43 -7.85
CA THR A 141 5.44 -16.76 -6.44
C THR A 141 5.88 -18.19 -6.10
N GLY A 142 6.32 -18.38 -4.85
CA GLY A 142 6.92 -19.64 -4.38
C GLY A 142 8.45 -19.68 -4.48
N GLN A 143 9.08 -18.66 -5.05
CA GLN A 143 10.53 -18.47 -5.07
C GLN A 143 10.89 -17.39 -4.04
N ALA A 144 11.51 -17.81 -2.93
CA ALA A 144 11.87 -16.88 -1.87
C ALA A 144 12.75 -15.73 -2.37
N GLU A 145 12.41 -14.51 -1.97
CA GLU A 145 13.22 -13.33 -2.21
C GLU A 145 14.46 -13.30 -1.33
N SER A 146 15.52 -12.73 -1.86
CA SER A 146 16.74 -12.48 -1.11
C SER A 146 17.41 -11.24 -1.69
N PHE A 147 17.65 -10.24 -0.86
CA PHE A 147 18.21 -8.97 -1.30
C PHE A 147 19.67 -8.85 -0.90
N THR A 148 20.50 -8.37 -1.82
CA THR A 148 21.86 -7.92 -1.53
C THR A 148 21.83 -6.61 -0.75
N SER A 149 22.95 -6.23 -0.15
CA SER A 149 23.07 -4.93 0.53
C SER A 149 22.81 -3.75 -0.41
N GLN A 150 23.18 -3.86 -1.68
CA GLN A 150 22.88 -2.85 -2.70
C GLN A 150 21.38 -2.72 -2.91
N GLN A 151 20.67 -3.82 -3.13
CA GLN A 151 19.22 -3.83 -3.35
C GLN A 151 18.45 -3.28 -2.12
N LEU A 152 18.90 -3.55 -0.92
CA LEU A 152 18.35 -2.93 0.29
C LEU A 152 18.59 -1.41 0.32
N THR A 153 19.77 -0.95 -0.11
CA THR A 153 20.06 0.48 -0.24
C THR A 153 19.19 1.15 -1.33
N GLU A 154 18.88 0.45 -2.41
CA GLU A 154 17.98 0.93 -3.46
C GLU A 154 16.55 1.15 -2.94
N GLN A 155 16.03 0.23 -2.10
CA GLN A 155 14.74 0.41 -1.42
C GLN A 155 14.74 1.64 -0.51
N GLU A 156 15.79 1.84 0.29
CA GLU A 156 15.95 3.02 1.15
C GLU A 156 16.08 4.31 0.34
N THR A 157 16.80 4.27 -0.77
CA THR A 157 16.93 5.39 -1.69
C THR A 157 15.58 5.75 -2.31
N PHE A 158 14.80 4.76 -2.75
CA PHE A 158 13.46 4.99 -3.27
C PHE A 158 12.56 5.69 -2.24
N LEU A 159 12.52 5.21 -1.00
CA LEU A 159 11.73 5.84 0.07
C LEU A 159 12.19 7.28 0.34
N LYS A 160 13.50 7.52 0.38
CA LYS A 160 14.06 8.85 0.60
C LYS A 160 13.71 9.79 -0.56
N GLU A 161 13.97 9.38 -1.80
CA GLU A 161 13.73 10.24 -2.97
C GLU A 161 12.23 10.53 -3.15
N THR A 162 11.35 9.57 -2.90
CA THR A 162 9.91 9.77 -3.08
C THR A 162 9.27 10.50 -1.90
N MET A 163 9.59 10.17 -0.64
CA MET A 163 8.85 10.66 0.52
C MET A 163 9.52 11.81 1.26
N LEU A 164 10.86 11.91 1.26
CA LEU A 164 11.54 12.99 1.96
C LEU A 164 12.01 14.10 1.02
N ASN A 165 12.40 13.76 -0.22
CA ASN A 165 12.99 14.72 -1.15
C ASN A 165 11.95 15.38 -2.07
N THR A 166 10.67 14.95 -2.04
CA THR A 166 9.59 15.61 -2.78
C THR A 166 8.71 16.48 -1.85
N GLU A 167 8.12 17.52 -2.42
CA GLU A 167 7.11 18.32 -1.72
C GLU A 167 5.87 17.46 -1.39
N LEU A 168 5.47 16.61 -2.33
CA LEU A 168 4.36 15.69 -2.22
C LEU A 168 4.51 14.70 -1.06
N GLY A 169 5.67 14.07 -0.93
CA GLY A 169 5.94 13.12 0.16
C GLY A 169 5.95 13.81 1.54
N ARG A 170 6.54 15.01 1.62
CA ARG A 170 6.52 15.82 2.86
C ARG A 170 5.10 16.26 3.26
N GLU A 171 4.24 16.57 2.28
CA GLU A 171 2.84 16.91 2.54
C GLU A 171 2.06 15.71 3.11
N LEU A 172 2.26 14.52 2.54
CA LEU A 172 1.68 13.29 3.10
C LEU A 172 2.13 13.08 4.54
N PHE A 173 3.44 13.21 4.82
CA PHE A 173 3.96 13.09 6.18
C PHE A 173 3.35 14.13 7.12
N ALA A 174 3.32 15.40 6.73
CA ALA A 174 2.77 16.49 7.54
C ALA A 174 1.30 16.24 7.92
N PHE A 175 0.51 15.76 6.98
CA PHE A 175 -0.87 15.37 7.23
C PHE A 175 -0.97 14.23 8.25
N LEU A 176 -0.22 13.14 8.04
CA LEU A 176 -0.25 11.96 8.92
C LEU A 176 0.32 12.28 10.31
N TYR A 177 1.32 13.15 10.39
CA TYR A 177 1.84 13.68 11.65
C TYR A 177 0.77 14.49 12.41
N THR A 178 0.06 15.39 11.72
CA THR A 178 -1.04 16.19 12.31
C THR A 178 -2.19 15.30 12.81
N LYS A 179 -2.39 14.15 12.16
CA LYS A 179 -3.38 13.14 12.58
C LYS A 179 -2.88 12.24 13.72
N GLY A 180 -1.64 12.38 14.15
CA GLY A 180 -1.04 11.57 15.21
C GLY A 180 -0.70 10.14 14.76
N VAL A 181 -0.75 9.86 13.46
CA VAL A 181 -0.40 8.53 12.92
C VAL A 181 1.09 8.24 13.10
N TYR A 182 1.92 9.24 12.89
CA TYR A 182 3.38 9.16 13.10
C TYR A 182 3.85 10.33 13.95
N LYS A 183 4.89 10.10 14.76
CA LYS A 183 5.48 11.10 15.66
C LYS A 183 6.78 11.72 15.11
N SER A 184 7.34 11.15 14.05
CA SER A 184 8.56 11.62 13.39
C SER A 184 8.66 11.12 11.96
N GLU A 185 9.48 11.79 11.13
CA GLU A 185 9.83 11.31 9.79
C GLU A 185 10.51 9.94 9.82
N ALA A 186 11.33 9.68 10.84
CA ALA A 186 12.02 8.39 10.98
C ALA A 186 11.01 7.25 11.21
N GLU A 187 10.00 7.46 12.06
CA GLU A 187 8.91 6.49 12.26
C GLU A 187 8.10 6.28 10.99
N PHE A 188 7.77 7.36 10.28
CA PHE A 188 7.04 7.30 9.01
C PHE A 188 7.79 6.46 7.97
N ILE A 189 9.08 6.73 7.75
CA ILE A 189 9.89 6.01 6.75
C ILE A 189 10.11 4.55 7.15
N GLU A 190 10.36 4.27 8.42
CA GLU A 190 10.53 2.90 8.91
C GLU A 190 9.24 2.09 8.76
N ASP A 191 8.10 2.70 9.04
CA ASP A 191 6.79 2.04 8.86
C ASP A 191 6.49 1.78 7.37
N LEU A 192 6.74 2.77 6.50
CA LEU A 192 6.60 2.57 5.05
C LEU A 192 7.55 1.49 4.53
N LYS A 193 8.79 1.42 5.03
CA LYS A 193 9.74 0.38 4.68
C LYS A 193 9.19 -1.00 5.02
N ASN A 194 8.71 -1.18 6.24
CA ASN A 194 8.12 -2.45 6.67
C ASN A 194 6.83 -2.77 5.90
N MET A 195 5.94 -1.81 5.75
CA MET A 195 4.65 -1.94 5.08
C MET A 195 4.78 -2.38 3.62
N TRP A 196 5.75 -1.80 2.89
CA TRP A 196 5.90 -1.97 1.45
C TRP A 196 6.92 -3.02 1.05
N PHE A 197 8.07 -3.08 1.74
CA PHE A 197 9.19 -3.95 1.40
C PHE A 197 9.34 -5.15 2.34
N GLY A 198 8.57 -5.19 3.43
CA GLY A 198 8.52 -6.35 4.31
C GLY A 198 8.01 -7.57 3.56
N LEU A 199 8.77 -8.68 3.63
CA LEU A 199 8.44 -9.90 2.93
C LEU A 199 7.38 -10.72 3.67
N TYR A 200 6.51 -11.33 2.90
CA TYR A 200 5.53 -12.31 3.36
C TYR A 200 5.38 -13.45 2.33
N SER A 201 4.69 -14.53 2.73
CA SER A 201 4.53 -15.69 1.87
C SER A 201 3.17 -15.71 1.17
N ARG A 202 3.16 -15.71 -0.16
CA ARG A 202 1.96 -16.00 -0.96
C ARG A 202 1.82 -17.46 -1.30
N LEU A 203 2.91 -18.24 -1.23
CA LEU A 203 2.88 -19.65 -1.57
C LEU A 203 3.84 -20.47 -0.70
N ASN A 204 3.31 -21.51 -0.05
CA ASN A 204 4.05 -22.58 0.64
C ASN A 204 5.06 -22.11 1.72
N GLY A 205 4.84 -20.97 2.33
CA GLY A 205 5.72 -20.42 3.37
C GLY A 205 7.01 -19.81 2.87
N ALA A 206 7.23 -19.74 1.54
CA ALA A 206 8.32 -18.98 0.96
C ALA A 206 8.08 -17.47 1.21
N MET A 207 9.12 -16.73 1.61
CA MET A 207 9.06 -15.26 1.69
C MET A 207 9.25 -14.71 0.29
N ASP A 208 8.19 -14.77 -0.51
CA ASP A 208 8.17 -14.70 -1.96
C ASP A 208 7.41 -13.49 -2.50
N SER A 209 7.05 -12.54 -1.64
CA SER A 209 6.30 -11.35 -2.04
C SER A 209 6.42 -10.22 -1.03
N SER A 210 6.16 -9.02 -1.50
CA SER A 210 5.97 -7.81 -0.71
C SER A 210 4.87 -6.94 -1.31
N GLY A 211 4.42 -5.92 -0.59
CA GLY A 211 3.47 -4.94 -1.13
C GLY A 211 4.02 -4.24 -2.37
N PHE A 212 5.29 -3.84 -2.33
CA PHE A 212 5.94 -3.17 -3.44
C PHE A 212 6.06 -4.08 -4.67
N GLU A 213 6.56 -5.30 -4.50
CA GLU A 213 6.65 -6.26 -5.59
C GLU A 213 5.29 -6.47 -6.26
N HIS A 214 4.28 -6.81 -5.46
CA HIS A 214 2.95 -7.09 -5.98
C HIS A 214 2.36 -5.92 -6.78
N ILE A 215 2.48 -4.69 -6.27
CA ILE A 215 1.81 -3.52 -6.86
C ILE A 215 2.64 -2.91 -7.99
N PHE A 216 3.95 -2.72 -7.79
CA PHE A 216 4.81 -2.02 -8.73
C PHE A 216 5.51 -2.96 -9.73
N ALA A 217 6.12 -4.05 -9.27
CA ALA A 217 6.86 -4.96 -10.14
C ALA A 217 5.95 -5.98 -10.85
N GLY A 218 4.90 -6.43 -10.18
CA GLY A 218 4.00 -7.49 -10.64
C GLY A 218 4.53 -8.89 -10.35
N GLU A 219 3.62 -9.85 -10.23
CA GLU A 219 3.90 -11.26 -9.90
C GLU A 219 3.18 -12.20 -10.85
N ILE A 220 3.68 -13.43 -10.95
CA ILE A 220 3.00 -14.55 -11.59
C ILE A 220 2.57 -15.53 -10.49
N LYS A 221 1.26 -15.70 -10.33
CA LYS A 221 0.67 -16.60 -9.34
C LYS A 221 -0.38 -17.50 -9.97
N GLY A 222 -0.24 -18.81 -9.80
CA GLY A 222 -1.22 -19.77 -10.30
C GLY A 222 -1.44 -19.69 -11.82
N GLY A 223 -0.40 -19.41 -12.61
CA GLY A 223 -0.50 -19.30 -14.07
C GLY A 223 -1.17 -18.02 -14.58
N LYS A 224 -1.24 -16.96 -13.76
CA LYS A 224 -1.83 -15.67 -14.12
C LYS A 224 -0.96 -14.52 -13.60
N VAL A 225 -1.05 -13.37 -14.25
CA VAL A 225 -0.46 -12.13 -13.72
C VAL A 225 -1.26 -11.68 -12.50
N SER A 226 -0.58 -11.46 -11.39
CA SER A 226 -1.12 -11.03 -10.10
C SER A 226 -0.53 -9.66 -9.73
N GLY A 227 -1.33 -8.76 -9.18
CA GLY A 227 -0.88 -7.39 -8.94
C GLY A 227 -0.61 -6.64 -10.24
N PHE A 228 0.50 -5.88 -10.27
CA PHE A 228 0.99 -5.16 -11.45
C PHE A 228 0.13 -3.94 -11.79
N HIS A 229 0.35 -2.85 -11.07
CA HIS A 229 -0.44 -1.61 -11.16
C HIS A 229 0.42 -0.37 -11.40
N ASN A 230 1.62 -0.52 -11.98
CA ASN A 230 2.55 0.57 -12.28
C ASN A 230 2.79 0.72 -13.78
N TRP A 231 2.55 1.93 -14.30
CA TRP A 231 2.67 2.21 -15.74
C TRP A 231 4.11 2.19 -16.25
N ILE A 232 5.09 2.57 -15.41
CA ILE A 232 6.51 2.60 -15.80
C ILE A 232 7.01 1.16 -16.01
N GLN A 233 6.69 0.26 -15.10
CA GLN A 233 7.01 -1.16 -15.25
C GLN A 233 6.34 -1.76 -16.49
N PHE A 234 5.08 -1.41 -16.75
CA PHE A 234 4.38 -1.84 -17.96
C PHE A 234 5.13 -1.40 -19.21
N TYR A 235 5.47 -0.10 -19.30
CA TYR A 235 6.22 0.45 -20.41
C TYR A 235 7.56 -0.26 -20.63
N LEU A 236 8.34 -0.48 -19.59
CA LEU A 236 9.64 -1.14 -19.66
C LEU A 236 9.52 -2.58 -20.19
N LEU A 237 8.51 -3.31 -19.74
CA LEU A 237 8.25 -4.68 -20.18
C LEU A 237 7.75 -4.74 -21.63
N GLU A 238 6.85 -3.82 -22.01
CA GLU A 238 6.36 -3.71 -23.38
C GLU A 238 7.50 -3.35 -24.35
N LYS A 239 8.31 -2.34 -24.00
CA LYS A 239 9.46 -1.90 -24.80
C LYS A 239 10.45 -3.02 -25.09
N ARG A 240 10.71 -3.91 -24.13
CA ARG A 240 11.61 -5.06 -24.32
C ARG A 240 10.93 -6.31 -24.91
N GLY A 241 9.65 -6.21 -25.26
CA GLY A 241 8.90 -7.31 -25.88
C GLY A 241 8.50 -8.44 -24.92
N ALA A 242 8.61 -8.23 -23.60
CA ALA A 242 8.18 -9.20 -22.58
C ALA A 242 6.68 -9.08 -22.24
N LEU A 243 6.06 -7.95 -22.56
CA LEU A 243 4.64 -7.70 -22.35
C LEU A 243 3.98 -7.31 -23.67
N ASN A 244 2.80 -7.87 -23.94
CA ASN A 244 1.96 -7.53 -25.07
C ASN A 244 0.61 -6.98 -24.59
N TYR A 245 0.33 -5.73 -24.95
CA TYR A 245 -0.94 -5.06 -24.66
C TYR A 245 -2.05 -5.62 -25.57
N TYR A 246 -3.23 -5.93 -25.01
CA TYR A 246 -4.34 -6.52 -25.74
C TYR A 246 -5.51 -5.57 -25.95
N SER A 247 -5.91 -4.84 -24.90
CA SER A 247 -7.05 -3.94 -24.91
C SER A 247 -7.12 -3.17 -23.60
N HIS A 248 -8.05 -2.23 -23.50
CA HIS A 248 -8.47 -1.62 -22.24
C HIS A 248 -9.98 -1.76 -22.05
N SER A 249 -10.42 -1.84 -20.80
CA SER A 249 -11.83 -1.96 -20.43
C SER A 249 -12.35 -0.74 -19.67
N PHE A 250 -11.46 0.17 -19.30
CA PHE A 250 -11.78 1.41 -18.63
C PHE A 250 -10.80 2.48 -19.07
N ASP A 251 -11.33 3.67 -19.35
CA ASP A 251 -10.59 4.90 -19.64
C ASP A 251 -11.12 5.96 -18.67
N GLY A 252 -10.22 6.54 -17.87
CA GLY A 252 -10.56 7.49 -16.85
C GLY A 252 -11.10 8.81 -17.41
N PRO A 253 -11.72 9.63 -16.56
CA PRO A 253 -12.35 10.87 -17.01
C PRO A 253 -11.35 12.02 -17.20
N TRP A 254 -10.04 11.78 -17.06
CA TRP A 254 -9.01 12.82 -17.19
C TRP A 254 -8.60 13.00 -18.66
N SER A 255 -8.38 14.24 -19.07
CA SER A 255 -7.87 14.59 -20.40
C SER A 255 -6.35 14.77 -20.42
N ASP A 256 -5.76 14.88 -19.23
CA ASP A 256 -4.33 15.08 -19.00
C ASP A 256 -3.83 14.07 -17.98
N TYR A 257 -2.51 13.86 -17.91
CA TYR A 257 -1.92 12.98 -16.90
C TYR A 257 -1.92 13.59 -15.49
N PRO A 258 -2.07 12.77 -14.46
CA PRO A 258 -2.32 11.31 -14.50
C PRO A 258 -3.73 10.96 -14.96
N ASP A 259 -3.86 9.85 -15.67
CA ASP A 259 -5.11 9.21 -16.04
C ASP A 259 -5.14 7.77 -15.51
N VAL A 260 -6.27 7.08 -15.66
CA VAL A 260 -6.41 5.69 -15.19
C VAL A 260 -6.92 4.81 -16.33
N LEU A 261 -6.22 3.71 -16.59
CA LEU A 261 -6.65 2.70 -17.56
C LEU A 261 -6.92 1.37 -16.87
N GLY A 262 -7.99 0.69 -17.31
CA GLY A 262 -8.23 -0.73 -17.04
C GLY A 262 -7.63 -1.56 -18.18
N LEU A 263 -6.63 -2.41 -17.90
CA LEU A 263 -5.73 -2.99 -18.89
C LEU A 263 -5.87 -4.50 -18.98
N GLN A 264 -5.87 -5.03 -20.22
CA GLN A 264 -5.74 -6.44 -20.53
C GLN A 264 -4.45 -6.66 -21.31
N PHE A 265 -3.63 -7.62 -20.86
CA PHE A 265 -2.32 -7.88 -21.46
C PHE A 265 -1.80 -9.25 -21.16
N HIS A 266 -0.81 -9.70 -21.95
CA HIS A 266 0.05 -10.82 -21.67
C HIS A 266 1.41 -10.36 -21.18
N TRP A 267 1.91 -10.99 -20.14
CA TRP A 267 3.28 -10.82 -19.67
C TRP A 267 3.95 -12.19 -19.57
N ASP A 268 4.97 -12.41 -20.37
CA ASP A 268 5.77 -13.65 -20.36
C ASP A 268 4.94 -14.94 -20.53
N GLY A 269 3.86 -14.86 -21.33
CA GLY A 269 2.96 -16.00 -21.56
C GLY A 269 1.80 -16.12 -20.56
N TYR A 270 1.69 -15.21 -19.59
CA TYR A 270 0.61 -15.19 -18.59
C TYR A 270 -0.32 -14.01 -18.82
N TYR A 271 -1.62 -14.27 -18.73
CA TYR A 271 -2.64 -13.27 -19.01
C TYR A 271 -3.08 -12.49 -17.76
N LYS A 272 -3.28 -11.19 -17.94
CA LYS A 272 -3.96 -10.28 -17.00
C LYS A 272 -5.32 -9.92 -17.56
N GLN A 273 -6.39 -10.47 -16.99
CA GLN A 273 -7.75 -10.20 -17.41
C GLN A 273 -8.25 -8.85 -16.91
N VAL A 274 -7.99 -8.53 -15.65
CA VAL A 274 -8.40 -7.28 -15.00
C VAL A 274 -7.17 -6.64 -14.39
N GLY A 275 -6.58 -5.71 -15.11
CA GLY A 275 -5.49 -4.86 -14.67
C GLY A 275 -5.97 -3.42 -14.57
N SER A 276 -5.28 -2.60 -13.80
CA SER A 276 -5.47 -1.16 -13.77
C SER A 276 -4.19 -0.47 -13.33
N ALA A 277 -3.95 0.74 -13.82
CA ALA A 277 -2.83 1.54 -13.40
C ALA A 277 -3.19 3.03 -13.52
N VAL A 278 -2.55 3.84 -12.69
CA VAL A 278 -2.51 5.28 -12.88
C VAL A 278 -1.41 5.57 -13.91
N ILE A 279 -1.77 6.19 -15.01
CA ILE A 279 -0.87 6.41 -16.15
C ILE A 279 -0.33 7.83 -16.14
N GLY A 280 0.98 7.96 -16.33
CA GLY A 280 1.66 9.25 -16.43
C GLY A 280 1.90 9.96 -15.09
N SER A 281 1.48 9.38 -13.98
CA SER A 281 1.82 9.80 -12.62
C SER A 281 3.32 9.65 -12.35
N SER A 282 3.85 10.43 -11.42
CA SER A 282 5.20 10.20 -10.90
C SER A 282 5.25 9.00 -9.94
N PRO A 283 6.44 8.39 -9.73
CA PRO A 283 6.60 7.33 -8.73
C PRO A 283 6.20 7.74 -7.31
N GLU A 284 6.54 8.95 -6.90
CA GLU A 284 6.16 9.49 -5.59
C GLU A 284 4.65 9.67 -5.45
N PHE A 285 3.95 10.03 -6.53
CA PHE A 285 2.50 10.19 -6.51
C PHE A 285 1.79 8.85 -6.29
N ASP A 286 2.11 7.82 -7.09
CA ASP A 286 1.53 6.49 -6.93
C ASP A 286 1.80 5.93 -5.54
N PHE A 287 3.06 6.04 -5.09
CA PHE A 287 3.46 5.51 -3.79
C PHE A 287 2.76 6.23 -2.63
N ALA A 288 2.66 7.56 -2.68
CA ALA A 288 1.95 8.34 -1.66
C ALA A 288 0.45 8.07 -1.66
N LEU A 289 -0.16 7.98 -2.85
CA LEU A 289 -1.60 7.77 -2.97
C LEU A 289 -2.02 6.40 -2.42
N TYR A 290 -1.30 5.34 -2.79
CA TYR A 290 -1.55 4.00 -2.27
C TYR A 290 -1.24 3.89 -0.78
N SER A 291 -0.17 4.56 -0.29
CA SER A 291 0.16 4.61 1.15
C SER A 291 -0.92 5.31 1.95
N LEU A 292 -1.40 6.49 1.51
CA LEU A 292 -2.51 7.20 2.14
C LEU A 292 -3.74 6.31 2.25
N CYS A 293 -4.12 5.69 1.13
CA CYS A 293 -5.30 4.83 1.07
C CYS A 293 -5.16 3.61 1.97
N TYR A 294 -4.00 2.97 2.01
CA TYR A 294 -3.79 1.82 2.87
C TYR A 294 -3.79 2.19 4.35
N ILE A 295 -3.14 3.28 4.73
CA ILE A 295 -3.10 3.76 6.13
C ILE A 295 -4.49 4.17 6.60
N ALA A 296 -5.24 4.91 5.78
CA ALA A 296 -6.55 5.44 6.16
C ALA A 296 -7.70 4.43 6.01
N ARG A 297 -7.61 3.49 5.08
CA ARG A 297 -8.67 2.55 4.69
C ARG A 297 -8.12 1.14 4.41
N PRO A 298 -7.43 0.49 5.38
CA PRO A 298 -6.87 -0.83 5.17
C PRO A 298 -7.98 -1.85 4.87
N GLY A 299 -7.83 -2.60 3.77
CA GLY A 299 -8.79 -3.61 3.32
C GLY A 299 -10.13 -3.07 2.80
N LYS A 300 -10.19 -1.77 2.44
CA LYS A 300 -11.44 -1.09 2.07
C LYS A 300 -11.26 -0.25 0.80
N TYR A 301 -12.38 0.30 0.32
CA TYR A 301 -12.37 1.37 -0.67
C TYR A 301 -11.90 2.69 -0.05
N CYS A 302 -11.03 3.37 -0.76
CA CYS A 302 -10.52 4.70 -0.46
C CYS A 302 -11.02 5.66 -1.55
N TYR A 303 -11.83 6.62 -1.17
CA TYR A 303 -12.43 7.57 -2.09
C TYR A 303 -11.59 8.84 -2.16
N LEU A 304 -11.05 9.11 -3.34
CA LEU A 304 -10.17 10.21 -3.66
C LEU A 304 -10.84 11.23 -4.57
N SER A 305 -10.23 12.40 -4.69
CA SER A 305 -10.55 13.40 -5.70
C SER A 305 -9.25 13.89 -6.34
N LEU A 306 -9.18 13.88 -7.66
CA LEU A 306 -8.02 14.29 -8.43
C LEU A 306 -8.45 15.27 -9.53
N GLY A 307 -8.12 16.56 -9.37
CA GLY A 307 -8.58 17.60 -10.29
C GLY A 307 -10.11 17.70 -10.35
N GLY A 308 -10.78 17.55 -9.22
CA GLY A 308 -12.24 17.57 -9.07
C GLY A 308 -12.96 16.31 -9.55
N LYS A 309 -12.24 15.27 -10.00
CA LYS A 309 -12.82 13.99 -10.47
C LYS A 309 -12.56 12.88 -9.47
N GLN A 310 -13.56 12.01 -9.31
CA GLN A 310 -13.47 10.92 -8.33
C GLN A 310 -12.54 9.81 -8.84
N LEU A 311 -11.74 9.26 -7.91
CA LEU A 311 -11.01 8.02 -8.06
C LEU A 311 -11.27 7.13 -6.84
N ILE A 312 -11.37 5.84 -7.04
CA ILE A 312 -11.46 4.85 -5.97
C ILE A 312 -10.21 3.96 -6.02
N ILE A 313 -9.51 3.86 -4.90
CA ILE A 313 -8.46 2.86 -4.70
C ILE A 313 -9.02 1.75 -3.81
N GLN A 314 -8.98 0.51 -4.27
CA GLN A 314 -9.22 -0.66 -3.43
C GLN A 314 -7.91 -1.07 -2.77
N THR A 315 -7.90 -1.20 -1.47
CA THR A 315 -6.77 -1.76 -0.71
C THR A 315 -7.09 -3.15 -0.18
N TYR A 316 -6.06 -3.96 0.03
CA TYR A 316 -6.16 -5.26 0.70
C TYR A 316 -5.04 -5.40 1.71
N THR A 317 -5.36 -5.94 2.88
CA THR A 317 -4.38 -6.33 3.89
C THR A 317 -3.88 -7.75 3.64
N TRP A 318 -2.61 -8.01 3.94
CA TRP A 318 -2.11 -9.37 4.02
C TRP A 318 -2.42 -9.95 5.40
N GLU A 319 -3.27 -11.00 5.45
CA GLU A 319 -3.86 -11.48 6.71
C GLU A 319 -3.02 -12.53 7.43
N ASN A 320 -2.02 -13.13 6.74
CA ASN A 320 -1.33 -14.32 7.24
C ASN A 320 -0.03 -14.02 8.00
N SER A 321 0.47 -12.78 7.95
CA SER A 321 1.65 -12.35 8.68
C SER A 321 1.59 -10.86 9.00
N PHE A 322 2.47 -10.43 9.92
CA PHE A 322 2.41 -9.11 10.52
C PHE A 322 3.83 -8.60 10.78
N TYR A 323 3.98 -7.29 10.89
CA TYR A 323 5.21 -6.63 11.30
C TYR A 323 4.98 -5.70 12.50
N GLY A 324 6.06 -5.27 13.13
CA GLY A 324 5.99 -4.39 14.30
C GLY A 324 5.03 -4.93 15.36
N ASP A 325 4.22 -4.05 15.91
CA ASP A 325 3.24 -4.38 16.97
C ASP A 325 1.92 -4.96 16.41
N GLY A 326 1.98 -5.79 15.39
CA GLY A 326 0.81 -6.46 14.81
C GLY A 326 0.21 -5.72 13.61
N LYS A 327 0.93 -4.78 13.01
CA LYS A 327 0.55 -4.13 11.77
C LYS A 327 0.54 -5.12 10.62
N LYS A 328 -0.37 -4.95 9.68
CA LYS A 328 -0.51 -5.80 8.51
C LYS A 328 0.25 -5.22 7.31
N TYR A 329 0.87 -6.11 6.52
CA TYR A 329 1.47 -5.72 5.24
C TYR A 329 0.40 -5.37 4.22
N ILE A 330 0.76 -4.56 3.23
CA ILE A 330 -0.09 -4.32 2.06
C ILE A 330 -0.17 -5.61 1.25
N GLY A 331 -1.36 -6.16 1.13
CA GLY A 331 -1.63 -7.30 0.25
C GLY A 331 -1.83 -6.88 -1.20
N SER A 332 -2.52 -5.75 -1.45
CA SER A 332 -2.67 -5.10 -2.76
C SER A 332 -3.24 -3.68 -2.59
N ALA A 333 -3.05 -2.82 -3.59
CA ALA A 333 -3.75 -1.56 -3.78
C ALA A 333 -3.80 -1.23 -5.28
N TYR A 334 -4.95 -0.79 -5.78
CA TYR A 334 -5.11 -0.48 -7.20
C TYR A 334 -6.34 0.42 -7.47
N PRO A 335 -6.31 1.21 -8.54
CA PRO A 335 -7.48 1.97 -8.97
C PRO A 335 -8.57 1.04 -9.50
N VAL A 336 -9.80 1.31 -9.08
CA VAL A 336 -11.00 0.55 -9.50
C VAL A 336 -11.68 1.32 -10.62
N SER A 337 -12.07 0.62 -11.69
CA SER A 337 -12.98 1.15 -12.71
C SER A 337 -14.34 1.47 -12.08
N MET A 338 -14.88 2.66 -12.35
CA MET A 338 -16.18 3.12 -11.86
C MET A 338 -17.25 2.91 -12.89
#